data_5bb594df6ee42a4c764f7f640f3d6b0b
#
_entry.id   5bb594df6ee42a4c764f7f640f3d6b0b
#
_cell.length_a   1.000
_cell.length_b   1.000
_cell.length_c   1.000
_cell.angle_alpha   90.00
_cell.angle_beta   90.00
_cell.angle_gamma   90.00
#
_symmetry.space_group_name_H-M   'P 1'
#
loop_
_entity.id
_entity.type
_entity.pdbx_description
1 polymer ?
#
loop_
_entity_poly.entity_id
_entity_poly.type
_entity_poly.pdbx_seq_one_letter_code
_entity_poly.pdbx_strand_id
1 'polypeptide(L)'
;EIFPQIRISGMDYDSTRNKNSYENIINDFEEKKIDVLVGTQMVTKGLDFDNVGLVSIIDADSLLNFPSFNSNEKAYQQLIQVSGRSGRKERGKVLIQAFDTENKLLADLKMNNFSSMVERELSQRKDFNYPPFTRIIGIKLKSRNVNQLNVSSSYLSKALKDTFGHRVLGPMQPHISKIRDYNIIGFM
;
A
#
# COMPACT_ATOMS: atom_id res chain seq x y z
N GLU A 1 -3.01 24.96 19.49
CA GLU A 1 -3.45 23.56 19.69
C GLU A 1 -4.96 23.51 19.80
N ILE A 2 -5.65 22.66 18.97
CA ILE A 2 -7.12 22.60 18.96
C ILE A 2 -7.61 21.76 20.15
N PHE A 3 -6.84 20.76 20.56
CA PHE A 3 -7.17 19.84 21.65
C PHE A 3 -5.98 19.67 22.62
N PRO A 4 -5.72 20.62 23.51
CA PRO A 4 -4.53 20.60 24.37
C PRO A 4 -4.53 19.48 25.42
N GLN A 5 -5.67 18.86 25.69
CA GLN A 5 -5.81 17.80 26.69
C GLN A 5 -5.60 16.39 26.12
N ILE A 6 -5.51 16.24 24.80
CA ILE A 6 -5.38 14.93 24.15
C ILE A 6 -3.90 14.54 24.05
N ARG A 7 -3.57 13.37 24.58
CA ARG A 7 -2.23 12.78 24.52
C ARG A 7 -2.08 12.01 23.22
N ILE A 8 -1.20 12.50 22.34
CA ILE A 8 -0.98 11.94 21.00
C ILE A 8 0.41 11.34 20.94
N SER A 9 0.52 10.14 20.37
CA SER A 9 1.82 9.52 20.05
C SER A 9 1.87 9.12 18.58
N GLY A 10 3.05 9.30 17.97
CA GLY A 10 3.36 8.85 16.63
C GLY A 10 4.03 7.48 16.63
N MET A 11 3.64 6.61 15.70
CA MET A 11 4.27 5.32 15.46
C MET A 11 4.67 5.23 13.99
N ASP A 12 5.89 5.64 13.69
CA ASP A 12 6.50 5.55 12.37
C ASP A 12 7.84 4.79 12.42
N TYR A 13 8.46 4.60 11.26
CA TYR A 13 9.72 3.86 11.18
C TYR A 13 10.85 4.51 11.98
N ASP A 14 10.88 5.84 12.09
CA ASP A 14 11.94 6.55 12.80
C ASP A 14 11.72 6.56 14.32
N SER A 15 10.47 6.69 14.77
CA SER A 15 10.11 6.63 16.20
C SER A 15 10.24 5.22 16.79
N THR A 16 10.23 4.18 15.94
CA THR A 16 10.24 2.77 16.36
C THR A 16 11.54 2.03 16.02
N ARG A 17 12.62 2.75 15.72
CA ARG A 17 13.95 2.14 15.45
C ARG A 17 14.46 1.25 16.57
N ASN A 18 14.14 1.57 17.81
CA ASN A 18 14.44 0.72 18.97
C ASN A 18 13.22 -0.15 19.29
N LYS A 19 13.44 -1.46 19.39
CA LYS A 19 12.40 -2.42 19.75
C LYS A 19 11.67 -2.03 21.04
N ASN A 20 12.39 -1.52 22.03
CA ASN A 20 11.82 -1.07 23.30
C ASN A 20 10.87 0.14 23.13
N SER A 21 11.15 1.06 22.20
CA SER A 21 10.29 2.23 21.96
C SER A 21 8.94 1.81 21.36
N TYR A 22 8.95 0.81 20.49
CA TYR A 22 7.73 0.26 19.90
C TYR A 22 6.84 -0.39 20.96
N GLU A 23 7.41 -1.27 21.79
CA GLU A 23 6.69 -1.96 22.88
C GLU A 23 6.14 -0.97 23.92
N ASN A 24 6.90 0.06 24.27
CA ASN A 24 6.46 1.09 25.22
C ASN A 24 5.25 1.88 24.70
N ILE A 25 5.25 2.29 23.42
CA ILE A 25 4.12 3.02 22.81
C ILE A 25 2.86 2.15 22.83
N ILE A 26 2.98 0.85 22.55
CA ILE A 26 1.86 -0.09 22.59
C ILE A 26 1.29 -0.19 24.00
N ASN A 27 2.16 -0.46 24.98
CA ASN A 27 1.75 -0.59 26.39
C ASN A 27 1.09 0.70 26.90
N ASP A 28 1.66 1.87 26.59
CA ASP A 28 1.10 3.14 27.00
C ASP A 28 -0.27 3.43 26.36
N PHE A 29 -0.48 2.95 25.12
CA PHE A 29 -1.79 3.05 24.47
C PHE A 29 -2.80 2.08 25.08
N GLU A 30 -2.43 0.84 25.36
CA GLU A 30 -3.28 -0.16 26.05
C GLU A 30 -3.66 0.29 27.47
N GLU A 31 -2.71 0.88 28.20
CA GLU A 31 -2.91 1.44 29.53
C GLU A 31 -3.66 2.79 29.53
N LYS A 32 -4.11 3.26 28.34
CA LYS A 32 -4.84 4.54 28.19
C LYS A 32 -4.00 5.77 28.61
N LYS A 33 -2.69 5.70 28.58
CA LYS A 33 -1.79 6.84 28.77
C LYS A 33 -1.68 7.68 27.50
N ILE A 34 -2.01 7.11 26.34
CA ILE A 34 -2.11 7.73 25.03
C ILE A 34 -3.57 7.65 24.57
N ASP A 35 -4.14 8.77 24.14
CA ASP A 35 -5.52 8.87 23.69
C ASP A 35 -5.64 8.66 22.18
N VAL A 36 -4.63 9.09 21.41
CA VAL A 36 -4.59 8.97 19.96
C VAL A 36 -3.23 8.45 19.51
N LEU A 37 -3.27 7.35 18.77
CA LEU A 37 -2.11 6.77 18.12
C LEU A 37 -2.14 7.10 16.62
N VAL A 38 -1.14 7.81 16.13
CA VAL A 38 -1.00 8.18 14.72
C VAL A 38 0.15 7.40 14.11
N GLY A 39 -0.10 6.75 12.98
CA GLY A 39 0.96 6.01 12.31
C GLY A 39 0.61 5.56 10.91
N THR A 40 1.58 4.91 10.28
CA THR A 40 1.45 4.31 8.97
C THR A 40 0.97 2.85 9.09
N GLN A 41 1.21 2.04 8.08
CA GLN A 41 0.90 0.60 8.08
C GLN A 41 1.47 -0.18 9.28
N MET A 42 2.45 0.37 10.00
CA MET A 42 3.02 -0.26 11.19
C MET A 42 2.00 -0.39 12.34
N VAL A 43 1.08 0.58 12.46
CA VAL A 43 0.01 0.55 13.49
C VAL A 43 -1.02 -0.54 13.20
N THR A 44 -1.11 -0.99 11.95
CA THR A 44 -2.13 -1.94 11.52
C THR A 44 -1.68 -3.38 11.55
N LYS A 45 -0.36 -3.62 11.54
CA LYS A 45 0.21 -4.95 11.38
C LYS A 45 0.58 -5.59 12.73
N GLY A 46 -0.16 -6.61 13.11
CA GLY A 46 0.17 -7.43 14.29
C GLY A 46 -0.23 -6.86 15.65
N LEU A 47 -0.83 -5.67 15.71
CA LEU A 47 -1.32 -5.08 16.94
C LEU A 47 -2.81 -5.41 17.14
N ASP A 48 -3.17 -5.73 18.35
CA ASP A 48 -4.53 -6.06 18.74
C ASP A 48 -4.92 -5.23 19.96
N PHE A 49 -5.71 -4.20 19.71
CA PHE A 49 -6.17 -3.30 20.76
C PHE A 49 -7.64 -3.55 21.10
N ASP A 50 -7.92 -3.84 22.35
CA ASP A 50 -9.27 -4.14 22.84
C ASP A 50 -10.19 -2.90 22.93
N ASN A 51 -9.62 -1.72 23.08
CA ASN A 51 -10.36 -0.50 23.48
C ASN A 51 -10.32 0.62 22.43
N VAL A 52 -10.27 0.29 21.13
CA VAL A 52 -10.26 1.29 20.06
C VAL A 52 -11.71 1.63 19.66
N GLY A 53 -12.18 2.80 20.06
CA GLY A 53 -13.52 3.29 19.72
C GLY A 53 -13.64 3.88 18.31
N LEU A 54 -12.56 4.46 17.77
CA LEU A 54 -12.51 5.07 16.45
C LEU A 54 -11.21 4.75 15.74
N VAL A 55 -11.32 4.34 14.49
CA VAL A 55 -10.19 4.25 13.55
C VAL A 55 -10.42 5.24 12.43
N SER A 56 -9.46 6.12 12.18
CA SER A 56 -9.52 7.08 11.07
C SER A 56 -8.43 6.79 10.04
N ILE A 57 -8.84 6.65 8.79
CA ILE A 57 -7.95 6.49 7.64
C ILE A 57 -7.96 7.81 6.87
N ILE A 58 -6.83 8.52 6.93
CA ILE A 58 -6.64 9.79 6.24
C ILE A 58 -5.98 9.50 4.90
N ASP A 59 -6.50 10.11 3.82
CA ASP A 59 -5.98 9.93 2.46
C ASP A 59 -6.04 8.45 1.97
N ALA A 60 -7.25 7.91 1.87
CA ALA A 60 -7.43 6.59 1.25
C ALA A 60 -7.11 6.61 -0.26
N ASP A 61 -7.13 7.77 -0.89
CA ASP A 61 -6.87 7.94 -2.33
C ASP A 61 -5.45 7.52 -2.71
N SER A 62 -4.48 7.69 -1.83
CA SER A 62 -3.11 7.22 -2.06
C SER A 62 -3.02 5.69 -2.18
N LEU A 63 -3.90 4.95 -1.53
CA LEU A 63 -4.03 3.50 -1.65
C LEU A 63 -4.81 3.09 -2.91
N LEU A 64 -5.91 3.80 -3.17
CA LEU A 64 -6.83 3.50 -4.29
C LEU A 64 -6.18 3.79 -5.65
N ASN A 65 -5.40 4.86 -5.75
CA ASN A 65 -4.79 5.32 -6.99
C ASN A 65 -3.34 4.86 -7.18
N PHE A 66 -2.87 3.89 -6.40
CA PHE A 66 -1.52 3.37 -6.57
C PHE A 66 -1.37 2.68 -7.95
N PRO A 67 -0.34 3.03 -8.77
CA PRO A 67 -0.19 2.52 -10.12
C PRO A 67 0.28 1.06 -10.14
N SER A 68 -0.65 0.14 -9.92
CA SER A 68 -0.39 -1.31 -9.94
C SER A 68 -1.65 -2.06 -10.35
N PHE A 69 -1.51 -3.15 -11.10
CA PHE A 69 -2.65 -3.97 -11.52
C PHE A 69 -3.43 -4.60 -10.35
N ASN A 70 -2.86 -4.63 -9.16
CA ASN A 70 -3.48 -5.17 -7.95
C ASN A 70 -3.68 -4.10 -6.85
N SER A 71 -3.75 -2.82 -7.23
CA SER A 71 -3.92 -1.71 -6.29
C SER A 71 -5.22 -1.82 -5.49
N ASN A 72 -6.33 -2.10 -6.16
CA ASN A 72 -7.63 -2.23 -5.50
C ASN A 72 -7.67 -3.41 -4.52
N GLU A 73 -7.12 -4.55 -4.89
CA GLU A 73 -7.02 -5.71 -3.98
C GLU A 73 -6.21 -5.37 -2.74
N LYS A 74 -5.05 -4.72 -2.91
CA LYS A 74 -4.21 -4.29 -1.78
C LYS A 74 -4.89 -3.23 -0.93
N ALA A 75 -5.54 -2.25 -1.56
CA ALA A 75 -6.29 -1.23 -0.85
C ALA A 75 -7.40 -1.85 -0.03
N TYR A 76 -8.20 -2.75 -0.61
CA TYR A 76 -9.25 -3.46 0.10
C TYR A 76 -8.72 -4.23 1.30
N GLN A 77 -7.65 -5.01 1.12
CA GLN A 77 -7.02 -5.78 2.20
C GLN A 77 -6.53 -4.87 3.34
N GLN A 78 -5.89 -3.75 3.01
CA GLN A 78 -5.40 -2.81 4.01
C GLN A 78 -6.55 -2.11 4.75
N LEU A 79 -7.55 -1.64 4.02
CA LEU A 79 -8.72 -0.97 4.61
C LEU A 79 -9.52 -1.93 5.52
N ILE A 80 -9.74 -3.18 5.11
CA ILE A 80 -10.37 -4.20 5.97
C ILE A 80 -9.52 -4.48 7.21
N GLN A 81 -8.21 -4.62 7.05
CA GLN A 81 -7.32 -4.90 8.17
C GLN A 81 -7.35 -3.78 9.21
N VAL A 82 -7.33 -2.53 8.77
CA VAL A 82 -7.41 -1.36 9.65
C VAL A 82 -8.79 -1.25 10.28
N SER A 83 -9.84 -1.44 9.49
CA SER A 83 -11.24 -1.39 9.96
C SER A 83 -11.52 -2.44 11.04
N GLY A 84 -10.92 -3.62 10.93
CA GLY A 84 -11.05 -4.68 11.91
C GLY A 84 -10.38 -4.41 13.27
N ARG A 85 -9.69 -3.26 13.41
CA ARG A 85 -9.08 -2.83 14.70
C ARG A 85 -10.05 -2.06 15.59
N SER A 86 -11.17 -1.58 15.05
CA SER A 86 -12.21 -0.91 15.83
C SER A 86 -13.25 -1.92 16.35
N GLY A 87 -13.61 -1.81 17.62
CA GLY A 87 -14.87 -2.37 18.13
C GLY A 87 -14.90 -3.86 18.47
N ARG A 88 -13.85 -4.44 19.03
CA ARG A 88 -13.91 -5.83 19.53
C ARG A 88 -14.79 -6.00 20.76
N LYS A 89 -14.76 -5.06 21.69
CA LYS A 89 -15.59 -5.10 22.92
C LYS A 89 -16.84 -4.23 22.82
N GLU A 90 -16.76 -3.14 22.04
CA GLU A 90 -17.88 -2.23 21.79
C GLU A 90 -17.96 -1.92 20.29
N ARG A 91 -19.11 -1.41 19.80
CA ARG A 91 -19.26 -1.00 18.41
C ARG A 91 -18.32 0.17 18.10
N GLY A 92 -17.16 -0.15 17.54
CA GLY A 92 -16.23 0.87 17.05
C GLY A 92 -16.69 1.51 15.74
N LYS A 93 -16.17 2.69 15.48
CA LYS A 93 -16.43 3.44 14.24
C LYS A 93 -15.19 3.44 13.37
N VAL A 94 -15.39 3.40 12.06
CA VAL A 94 -14.31 3.59 11.07
C VAL A 94 -14.67 4.80 10.23
N LEU A 95 -13.74 5.74 10.13
CA LEU A 95 -13.83 6.91 9.28
C LEU A 95 -12.79 6.80 8.17
N ILE A 96 -13.23 6.81 6.91
CA ILE A 96 -12.36 6.77 5.75
C ILE A 96 -12.52 8.10 5.00
N GLN A 97 -11.44 8.85 4.93
CA GLN A 97 -11.39 10.07 4.14
C GLN A 97 -10.94 9.74 2.71
N ALA A 98 -11.74 10.10 1.73
CA ALA A 98 -11.44 9.94 0.31
C ALA A 98 -12.02 11.11 -0.48
N PHE A 99 -11.39 11.45 -1.61
CA PHE A 99 -11.88 12.45 -2.58
C PHE A 99 -13.12 11.92 -3.29
N ASP A 100 -13.03 10.70 -3.81
CA ASP A 100 -14.14 10.01 -4.48
C ASP A 100 -14.84 9.09 -3.48
N THR A 101 -15.87 9.61 -2.82
CA THR A 101 -16.69 8.85 -1.86
C THR A 101 -17.60 7.82 -2.52
N GLU A 102 -17.84 7.94 -3.84
CA GLU A 102 -18.65 7.01 -4.64
C GLU A 102 -17.81 5.86 -5.24
N ASN A 103 -16.53 5.78 -4.88
CA ASN A 103 -15.64 4.73 -5.35
C ASN A 103 -16.22 3.35 -5.02
N LYS A 104 -16.33 2.50 -6.04
CA LYS A 104 -16.94 1.16 -5.93
C LYS A 104 -16.27 0.27 -4.89
N LEU A 105 -14.95 0.41 -4.71
CA LEU A 105 -14.22 -0.36 -3.69
C LEU A 105 -14.63 0.06 -2.28
N LEU A 106 -14.85 1.36 -2.04
CA LEU A 106 -15.33 1.87 -0.75
C LEU A 106 -16.77 1.42 -0.48
N ALA A 107 -17.61 1.35 -1.52
CA ALA A 107 -18.96 0.81 -1.41
C ALA A 107 -18.93 -0.69 -1.06
N ASP A 108 -18.11 -1.48 -1.73
CA ASP A 108 -17.92 -2.91 -1.43
C ASP A 108 -17.39 -3.12 0.00
N LEU A 109 -16.46 -2.29 0.44
CA LEU A 109 -15.91 -2.31 1.78
C LEU A 109 -17.00 -2.04 2.84
N LYS A 110 -17.81 -1.01 2.63
CA LYS A 110 -18.92 -0.62 3.52
C LYS A 110 -19.95 -1.73 3.66
N MET A 111 -20.22 -2.46 2.58
CA MET A 111 -21.18 -3.56 2.53
C MET A 111 -20.53 -4.91 2.89
N ASN A 112 -19.23 -4.95 3.16
CA ASN A 112 -18.46 -6.17 3.34
C ASN A 112 -18.64 -7.17 2.17
N ASN A 113 -18.73 -6.63 0.95
CA ASN A 113 -18.98 -7.41 -0.26
C ASN A 113 -17.69 -7.72 -1.01
N PHE A 114 -16.90 -8.64 -0.46
CA PHE A 114 -15.64 -9.10 -1.05
C PHE A 114 -15.83 -9.72 -2.44
N SER A 115 -16.91 -10.48 -2.64
CA SER A 115 -17.18 -11.17 -3.90
C SER A 115 -17.35 -10.19 -5.06
N SER A 116 -18.10 -9.10 -4.89
CA SER A 116 -18.29 -8.07 -5.91
C SER A 116 -16.96 -7.42 -6.31
N MET A 117 -16.11 -7.10 -5.31
CA MET A 117 -14.78 -6.56 -5.58
C MET A 117 -13.94 -7.54 -6.40
N VAL A 118 -13.89 -8.83 -6.00
CA VAL A 118 -13.11 -9.86 -6.71
C VAL A 118 -13.59 -10.07 -8.14
N GLU A 119 -14.88 -10.17 -8.36
CA GLU A 119 -15.46 -10.37 -9.71
C GLU A 119 -15.09 -9.21 -10.64
N ARG A 120 -15.18 -7.97 -10.15
CA ARG A 120 -14.83 -6.79 -10.92
C ARG A 120 -13.32 -6.77 -11.24
N GLU A 121 -12.47 -7.05 -10.25
CA GLU A 121 -11.02 -7.12 -10.45
C GLU A 121 -10.63 -8.22 -11.46
N LEU A 122 -11.21 -9.40 -11.34
CA LEU A 122 -10.92 -10.49 -12.27
C LEU A 122 -11.37 -10.16 -13.69
N SER A 123 -12.53 -9.52 -13.87
CA SER A 123 -12.98 -9.08 -15.19
C SER A 123 -11.96 -8.12 -15.82
N GLN A 124 -11.56 -7.07 -15.09
CA GLN A 124 -10.57 -6.12 -15.59
C GLN A 124 -9.22 -6.78 -15.90
N ARG A 125 -8.74 -7.67 -15.04
CA ARG A 125 -7.48 -8.39 -15.26
C ARG A 125 -7.53 -9.27 -16.48
N LYS A 126 -8.67 -9.87 -16.78
CA LYS A 126 -8.87 -10.64 -18.00
C LYS A 126 -8.80 -9.77 -19.25
N ASP A 127 -9.49 -8.62 -19.23
CA ASP A 127 -9.56 -7.70 -20.35
C ASP A 127 -8.17 -7.11 -20.69
N PHE A 128 -7.35 -6.86 -19.67
CA PHE A 128 -6.01 -6.30 -19.82
C PHE A 128 -4.88 -7.34 -19.80
N ASN A 129 -5.19 -8.62 -19.85
CA ASN A 129 -4.21 -9.70 -19.77
C ASN A 129 -3.27 -9.60 -18.56
N TYR A 130 -3.84 -9.37 -17.37
CA TYR A 130 -3.11 -9.38 -16.10
C TYR A 130 -3.22 -10.73 -15.37
N PRO A 131 -2.36 -11.02 -14.40
CA PRO A 131 -2.50 -12.19 -13.55
C PRO A 131 -3.87 -12.25 -12.84
N PRO A 132 -4.50 -13.41 -12.73
CA PRO A 132 -3.97 -14.78 -12.95
C PRO A 132 -4.07 -15.27 -14.40
N PHE A 133 -4.64 -14.51 -15.32
CA PHE A 133 -4.86 -14.94 -16.72
C PHE A 133 -3.58 -15.03 -17.54
N THR A 134 -2.57 -14.24 -17.16
CA THR A 134 -1.22 -14.26 -17.76
C THR A 134 -0.17 -14.26 -16.67
N ARG A 135 1.08 -14.42 -17.06
CA ARG A 135 2.23 -14.23 -16.17
C ARG A 135 2.98 -12.96 -16.56
N ILE A 136 3.29 -12.14 -15.57
CA ILE A 136 4.10 -10.94 -15.76
C ILE A 136 5.49 -11.19 -15.18
N ILE A 137 6.51 -10.90 -15.97
CA ILE A 137 7.91 -10.99 -15.55
C ILE A 137 8.49 -9.58 -15.55
N GLY A 138 8.81 -9.07 -14.38
CA GLY A 138 9.49 -7.78 -14.24
C GLY A 138 11.00 -7.96 -14.22
N ILE A 139 11.71 -7.30 -15.14
CA ILE A 139 13.17 -7.26 -15.18
C ILE A 139 13.62 -5.86 -14.76
N LYS A 140 14.58 -5.77 -13.84
CA LYS A 140 15.16 -4.50 -13.38
C LYS A 140 16.66 -4.50 -13.58
N LEU A 141 17.16 -3.57 -14.38
CA LEU A 141 18.57 -3.27 -14.49
C LEU A 141 18.94 -2.19 -13.46
N LYS A 142 20.10 -2.34 -12.83
CA LYS A 142 20.61 -1.39 -11.84
C LYS A 142 22.07 -1.09 -12.13
N SER A 143 22.44 0.18 -12.17
CA SER A 143 23.84 0.61 -12.26
C SER A 143 24.05 1.95 -11.54
N ARG A 144 25.25 2.15 -10.98
CA ARG A 144 25.67 3.48 -10.50
C ARG A 144 26.01 4.41 -11.67
N ASN A 145 26.44 3.84 -12.80
CA ASN A 145 26.75 4.58 -14.02
C ASN A 145 25.52 4.62 -14.94
N VAL A 146 24.97 5.83 -15.12
CA VAL A 146 23.77 6.06 -15.94
C VAL A 146 24.01 5.71 -17.41
N ASN A 147 25.19 6.06 -17.96
CA ASN A 147 25.49 5.78 -19.35
C ASN A 147 25.57 4.28 -19.62
N GLN A 148 26.24 3.54 -18.74
CA GLN A 148 26.29 2.09 -18.81
C GLN A 148 24.89 1.47 -18.70
N LEU A 149 24.05 1.99 -17.79
CA LEU A 149 22.67 1.53 -17.62
C LEU A 149 21.87 1.73 -18.91
N ASN A 150 21.99 2.89 -19.55
CA ASN A 150 21.27 3.20 -20.79
C ASN A 150 21.71 2.31 -21.94
N VAL A 151 23.02 2.12 -22.13
CA VAL A 151 23.56 1.23 -23.16
C VAL A 151 23.08 -0.20 -22.94
N SER A 152 23.23 -0.72 -21.73
CA SER A 152 22.79 -2.08 -21.39
C SER A 152 21.28 -2.26 -21.54
N SER A 153 20.47 -1.25 -21.17
CA SER A 153 19.02 -1.31 -21.33
C SER A 153 18.60 -1.32 -22.79
N SER A 154 19.27 -0.55 -23.64
CA SER A 154 19.01 -0.54 -25.10
C SER A 154 19.34 -1.89 -25.73
N TYR A 155 20.47 -2.48 -25.37
CA TYR A 155 20.86 -3.80 -25.84
C TYR A 155 19.86 -4.88 -25.43
N LEU A 156 19.50 -4.91 -24.14
CA LEU A 156 18.51 -5.85 -23.60
C LEU A 156 17.13 -5.64 -24.23
N SER A 157 16.73 -4.38 -24.44
CA SER A 157 15.46 -4.05 -25.10
C SER A 157 15.38 -4.67 -26.48
N LYS A 158 16.45 -4.54 -27.28
CA LYS A 158 16.51 -5.13 -28.60
C LYS A 158 16.39 -6.64 -28.55
N ALA A 159 17.22 -7.29 -27.75
CA ALA A 159 17.23 -8.75 -27.63
C ALA A 159 15.86 -9.32 -27.17
N LEU A 160 15.23 -8.67 -26.20
CA LEU A 160 13.91 -9.08 -25.71
C LEU A 160 12.82 -8.86 -26.76
N LYS A 161 12.84 -7.72 -27.48
CA LYS A 161 11.85 -7.42 -28.52
C LYS A 161 12.00 -8.29 -29.74
N ASP A 162 13.22 -8.63 -30.11
CA ASP A 162 13.50 -9.57 -31.21
C ASP A 162 12.95 -10.98 -30.91
N THR A 163 12.96 -11.38 -29.61
CA THR A 163 12.49 -12.71 -29.20
C THR A 163 11.00 -12.75 -28.89
N PHE A 164 10.46 -11.72 -28.18
CA PHE A 164 9.11 -11.74 -27.59
C PHE A 164 8.17 -10.71 -28.23
N GLY A 165 8.66 -9.84 -29.11
CA GLY A 165 7.86 -8.86 -29.86
C GLY A 165 7.12 -7.87 -28.96
N HIS A 166 5.84 -7.68 -29.26
CA HIS A 166 4.94 -6.75 -28.58
C HIS A 166 4.65 -7.12 -27.11
N ARG A 167 5.04 -8.30 -26.67
CA ARG A 167 4.89 -8.73 -25.27
C ARG A 167 5.90 -8.08 -24.32
N VAL A 168 6.85 -7.31 -24.83
CA VAL A 168 7.87 -6.61 -24.04
C VAL A 168 7.51 -5.14 -23.91
N LEU A 169 7.24 -4.70 -22.70
CA LEU A 169 7.06 -3.30 -22.34
C LEU A 169 8.36 -2.76 -21.75
N GLY A 170 8.80 -1.62 -22.23
CA GLY A 170 10.05 -0.99 -21.79
C GLY A 170 11.05 -0.77 -22.92
N PRO A 171 12.21 -0.16 -22.61
CA PRO A 171 12.66 0.25 -21.27
C PRO A 171 11.84 1.40 -20.68
N MET A 172 11.59 1.38 -19.36
CA MET A 172 10.85 2.42 -18.67
C MET A 172 11.51 2.75 -17.33
N GLN A 173 11.37 4.00 -16.91
CA GLN A 173 11.75 4.38 -15.56
C GLN A 173 10.67 3.88 -14.58
N PRO A 174 11.03 3.09 -13.58
CA PRO A 174 10.08 2.71 -12.53
C PRO A 174 9.74 3.91 -11.64
N HIS A 175 8.64 3.83 -10.91
CA HIS A 175 8.22 4.88 -9.97
C HIS A 175 9.37 5.30 -9.02
N ILE A 176 10.15 4.34 -8.55
CA ILE A 176 11.40 4.60 -7.85
C ILE A 176 12.55 4.32 -8.82
N SER A 177 13.04 5.38 -9.47
CA SER A 177 14.11 5.30 -10.49
C SER A 177 15.51 5.27 -9.91
N LYS A 178 15.68 5.59 -8.63
CA LYS A 178 16.97 5.57 -7.93
C LYS A 178 16.80 5.04 -6.50
N ILE A 179 17.63 4.07 -6.11
CA ILE A 179 17.71 3.55 -4.75
C ILE A 179 19.17 3.66 -4.31
N ARG A 180 19.43 4.46 -3.28
CA ARG A 180 20.80 4.84 -2.86
C ARG A 180 21.56 5.42 -4.06
N ASP A 181 22.68 4.79 -4.44
CA ASP A 181 23.51 5.23 -5.57
C ASP A 181 23.17 4.52 -6.90
N TYR A 182 22.19 3.65 -6.92
CA TYR A 182 21.83 2.87 -8.11
C TYR A 182 20.66 3.50 -8.84
N ASN A 183 20.87 3.81 -10.13
CA ASN A 183 19.80 4.13 -11.08
C ASN A 183 19.17 2.83 -11.57
N ILE A 184 17.86 2.85 -11.85
CA ILE A 184 17.07 1.67 -12.18
C ILE A 184 16.29 1.91 -13.47
N ILE A 185 16.32 0.93 -14.37
CA ILE A 185 15.45 0.83 -15.55
C ILE A 185 14.71 -0.49 -15.48
N GLY A 186 13.43 -0.48 -15.84
CA GLY A 186 12.55 -1.64 -15.80
C GLY A 186 12.07 -2.09 -17.17
N PHE A 187 11.74 -3.37 -17.24
CA PHE A 187 11.00 -4.01 -18.33
C PHE A 187 9.89 -4.89 -17.74
N MET A 188 8.84 -5.08 -18.51
CA MET A 188 7.73 -5.96 -18.17
C MET A 188 7.34 -6.79 -19.39
#